data_5a4c104685fa2f791e7323bc9948cae8
#
_entry.id   5a4c104685fa2f791e7323bc9948cae8
#
_cell.length_a   1.000
_cell.length_b   1.000
_cell.length_c   1.000
_cell.angle_alpha   90.00
_cell.angle_beta   90.00
_cell.angle_gamma   90.00
#
_symmetry.space_group_name_H-M   'P 1'
#
loop_
_entity.id
_entity.type
_entity.pdbx_description
1 polymer ?
#
loop_
_entity_poly.entity_id
_entity_poly.type
_entity_poly.pdbx_seq_one_letter_code
_entity_poly.pdbx_strand_id
1 'polypeptide(L)'
;MVSVTGSTWYGVCAVASELLLDTGAFVALVDRSERRHADCVAVLEGWSGAIVTTEAVLTETLYLLGPQWGSQKVCLEFFARGAFLLAPSSQASLRRVSVLMERYRNVPMDFADATLVALGEELHTDAVFTLDHRGFSAYRLNQRKPFQLVP
;
A
#
# COMPACT_ATOMS: atom_id res chain seq x y z
N MET A 1 15.20 -28.65 -13.62
CA MET A 1 13.86 -28.05 -13.46
C MET A 1 13.78 -27.54 -12.03
N VAL A 2 14.12 -26.28 -11.80
CA VAL A 2 14.13 -25.67 -10.46
C VAL A 2 12.86 -24.79 -10.37
N SER A 3 11.94 -25.22 -9.53
CA SER A 3 10.73 -24.44 -9.21
C SER A 3 11.16 -23.24 -8.37
N VAL A 4 11.13 -22.04 -8.93
CA VAL A 4 11.31 -20.79 -8.20
C VAL A 4 9.95 -20.35 -7.69
N THR A 5 9.54 -20.87 -6.55
CA THR A 5 8.41 -20.38 -5.77
C THR A 5 8.98 -19.49 -4.67
N GLY A 6 9.04 -18.20 -4.92
CA GLY A 6 9.42 -17.21 -3.91
C GLY A 6 9.66 -15.88 -4.58
N SER A 7 8.67 -14.99 -4.50
CA SER A 7 8.79 -13.60 -4.96
C SER A 7 9.77 -12.86 -4.06
N THR A 8 11.04 -12.84 -4.42
CA THR A 8 12.06 -12.10 -3.69
C THR A 8 12.14 -10.67 -4.25
N TRP A 9 11.27 -9.81 -3.79
CA TRP A 9 11.35 -8.39 -4.04
C TRP A 9 12.45 -7.82 -3.12
N TYR A 10 13.63 -7.56 -3.50
CA TYR A 10 14.73 -6.96 -2.69
C TYR A 10 15.41 -7.84 -1.62
N GLY A 11 15.42 -9.16 -1.74
CA GLY A 11 16.23 -9.99 -0.84
C GLY A 11 15.82 -9.96 0.65
N VAL A 12 14.62 -9.50 0.96
CA VAL A 12 14.08 -9.52 2.32
C VAL A 12 13.46 -10.89 2.57
N CYS A 13 14.09 -11.66 3.41
CA CYS A 13 13.54 -12.91 3.91
C CYS A 13 12.30 -12.56 4.75
N ALA A 14 11.15 -13.12 4.39
CA ALA A 14 9.86 -12.88 5.04
C ALA A 14 9.88 -13.32 6.52
N VAL A 15 10.20 -12.42 7.43
CA VAL A 15 10.08 -12.63 8.89
C VAL A 15 9.63 -11.37 9.63
N ALA A 16 9.55 -10.21 8.98
CA ALA A 16 8.95 -9.02 9.57
C ALA A 16 7.56 -8.81 8.96
N SER A 17 6.57 -8.48 9.78
CA SER A 17 5.23 -8.14 9.29
C SER A 17 5.31 -6.95 8.33
N GLU A 18 4.94 -7.14 7.07
CA GLU A 18 4.80 -6.04 6.13
C GLU A 18 3.56 -5.23 6.47
N LEU A 19 3.65 -3.93 6.25
CA LEU A 19 2.54 -2.99 6.33
C LEU A 19 2.28 -2.43 4.93
N LEU A 20 1.08 -2.65 4.42
CA LEU A 20 0.66 -2.07 3.15
C LEU A 20 0.37 -0.58 3.35
N LEU A 21 0.92 0.28 2.51
CA LEU A 21 0.72 1.73 2.60
C LEU A 21 -0.26 2.20 1.53
N ASP A 22 -1.37 2.76 1.99
CA ASP A 22 -2.42 3.33 1.17
C ASP A 22 -2.19 4.83 0.89
N THR A 23 -2.82 5.32 -0.17
CA THR A 23 -2.70 6.70 -0.68
C THR A 23 -3.02 7.75 0.38
N GLY A 24 -4.14 7.62 1.10
CA GLY A 24 -4.55 8.62 2.09
C GLY A 24 -3.57 8.77 3.24
N ALA A 25 -3.03 7.66 3.74
CA ALA A 25 -2.00 7.67 4.77
C ALA A 25 -0.68 8.25 4.24
N PHE A 26 -0.32 7.93 2.99
CA PHE A 26 0.90 8.46 2.38
C PHE A 26 0.83 9.98 2.16
N VAL A 27 -0.30 10.48 1.65
CA VAL A 27 -0.52 11.94 1.55
C VAL A 27 -0.38 12.60 2.91
N ALA A 28 -1.01 12.03 3.96
CA ALA A 28 -0.95 12.58 5.30
C ALA A 28 0.46 12.56 5.92
N LEU A 29 1.32 11.61 5.53
CA LEU A 29 2.74 11.62 5.94
C LEU A 29 3.54 12.75 5.30
N VAL A 30 3.21 13.12 4.07
CA VAL A 30 3.94 14.16 3.30
C VAL A 30 3.39 15.54 3.57
N ASP A 31 2.06 15.70 3.60
CA ASP A 31 1.40 16.97 3.83
C ASP A 31 1.16 17.20 5.33
N ARG A 32 1.97 18.09 5.91
CA ARG A 32 1.89 18.46 7.33
C ARG A 32 0.61 19.19 7.72
N SER A 33 -0.14 19.70 6.75
CA SER A 33 -1.42 20.37 6.99
C SER A 33 -2.59 19.39 7.15
N GLU A 34 -2.38 18.12 6.79
CA GLU A 34 -3.38 17.07 6.96
C GLU A 34 -3.70 16.82 8.43
N ARG A 35 -4.99 16.79 8.76
CA ARG A 35 -5.46 16.61 10.13
C ARG A 35 -4.92 15.35 10.81
N ARG A 36 -4.70 14.29 10.05
CA ARG A 36 -4.21 13.00 10.54
C ARG A 36 -2.70 12.84 10.42
N HIS A 37 -1.98 13.91 10.06
CA HIS A 37 -0.51 13.86 9.89
C HIS A 37 0.20 13.29 11.12
N ALA A 38 -0.09 13.82 12.32
CA ALA A 38 0.56 13.37 13.55
C ALA A 38 0.30 11.88 13.87
N ASP A 39 -0.93 11.40 13.63
CA ASP A 39 -1.29 10.00 13.82
C ASP A 39 -0.51 9.11 12.84
N CYS A 40 -0.40 9.53 11.58
CA CYS A 40 0.36 8.79 10.57
C CYS A 40 1.85 8.77 10.87
N VAL A 41 2.43 9.86 11.35
CA VAL A 41 3.83 9.90 11.80
C VAL A 41 4.06 8.94 12.97
N ALA A 42 3.14 8.90 13.95
CA ALA A 42 3.25 7.98 15.07
C ALA A 42 3.22 6.50 14.63
N VAL A 43 2.40 6.15 13.63
CA VAL A 43 2.40 4.80 13.03
C VAL A 43 3.75 4.51 12.38
N LEU A 44 4.26 5.43 11.55
CA LEU A 44 5.54 5.27 10.87
C LEU A 44 6.70 5.05 11.85
N GLU A 45 6.74 5.84 12.92
CA GLU A 45 7.80 5.75 13.93
C GLU A 45 7.70 4.49 14.79
N GLY A 46 6.48 4.00 15.02
CA GLY A 46 6.21 2.81 15.83
C GLY A 46 6.31 1.48 15.07
N TRP A 47 6.34 1.50 13.73
CA TRP A 47 6.37 0.27 12.94
C TRP A 47 7.80 -0.20 12.70
N SER A 48 8.10 -1.45 13.07
CA SER A 48 9.44 -2.02 12.94
C SER A 48 9.62 -2.91 11.69
N GLY A 49 8.54 -3.24 10.99
CA GLY A 49 8.57 -4.07 9.78
C GLY A 49 8.76 -3.25 8.49
N ALA A 50 8.75 -3.92 7.35
CA ALA A 50 8.76 -3.27 6.06
C ALA A 50 7.43 -2.56 5.78
N ILE A 51 7.49 -1.39 5.14
CA ILE A 51 6.33 -0.67 4.62
C ILE A 51 6.38 -0.77 3.11
N VAL A 52 5.35 -1.35 2.51
CA VAL A 52 5.31 -1.69 1.09
C VAL A 52 4.09 -1.05 0.44
N THR A 53 4.27 -0.53 -0.77
CA THR A 53 3.17 0.05 -1.55
C THR A 53 3.31 -0.28 -3.02
N THR A 54 2.36 0.18 -3.84
CA THR A 54 2.33 -0.06 -5.28
C THR A 54 2.59 1.21 -6.08
N GLU A 55 2.94 1.06 -7.36
CA GLU A 55 3.10 2.19 -8.29
C GLU A 55 1.79 2.96 -8.48
N ALA A 56 0.64 2.29 -8.39
CA ALA A 56 -0.67 2.94 -8.47
C ALA A 56 -0.88 3.90 -7.29
N VAL A 57 -0.60 3.46 -6.08
CA VAL A 57 -0.65 4.30 -4.87
C VAL A 57 0.32 5.47 -4.96
N LEU A 58 1.56 5.23 -5.41
CA LEU A 58 2.54 6.29 -5.59
C LEU A 58 2.06 7.34 -6.61
N THR A 59 1.52 6.89 -7.73
CA THR A 59 1.00 7.79 -8.78
C THR A 59 -0.16 8.63 -8.26
N GLU A 60 -1.10 8.04 -7.54
CA GLU A 60 -2.23 8.74 -6.97
C GLU A 60 -1.78 9.72 -5.87
N THR A 61 -0.86 9.32 -5.01
CA THR A 61 -0.26 10.19 -3.98
C THR A 61 0.36 11.43 -4.61
N LEU A 62 1.20 11.26 -5.64
CA LEU A 62 1.82 12.38 -6.35
C LEU A 62 0.80 13.29 -7.00
N TYR A 63 -0.28 12.73 -7.54
CA TYR A 63 -1.39 13.50 -8.11
C TYR A 63 -2.09 14.35 -7.05
N LEU A 64 -2.43 13.76 -5.90
CA LEU A 64 -3.12 14.45 -4.80
C LEU A 64 -2.26 15.52 -4.12
N LEU A 65 -0.95 15.30 -4.02
CA LEU A 65 0.00 16.30 -3.51
C LEU A 65 0.13 17.52 -4.45
N GLY A 66 -0.34 17.39 -5.68
CA GLY A 66 -0.29 18.46 -6.68
C GLY A 66 1.10 18.70 -7.27
N PRO A 67 1.24 19.78 -8.08
CA PRO A 67 2.44 20.01 -8.88
C PRO A 67 3.63 20.60 -8.11
N GLN A 68 3.52 20.77 -6.81
CA GLN A 68 4.58 21.36 -6.00
C GLN A 68 5.74 20.38 -5.83
N TRP A 69 6.86 20.70 -6.45
CA TRP A 69 8.06 19.86 -6.43
C TRP A 69 8.54 19.50 -5.02
N GLY A 70 8.42 20.43 -4.04
CA GLY A 70 8.82 20.16 -2.66
C GLY A 70 8.12 18.96 -2.05
N SER A 71 6.80 18.86 -2.18
CA SER A 71 6.01 17.74 -1.68
C SER A 71 6.30 16.44 -2.46
N GLN A 72 6.39 16.54 -3.78
CA GLN A 72 6.72 15.38 -4.63
C GLN A 72 8.11 14.83 -4.32
N LYS A 73 9.09 15.72 -4.08
CA LYS A 73 10.44 15.33 -3.68
C LYS A 73 10.44 14.55 -2.37
N VAL A 74 9.74 15.04 -1.34
CA VAL A 74 9.63 14.34 -0.04
C VAL A 74 9.02 12.96 -0.24
N CYS A 75 7.96 12.85 -1.03
CA CYS A 75 7.32 11.57 -1.35
C CYS A 75 8.32 10.57 -1.96
N LEU A 76 9.11 11.00 -2.95
CA LEU A 76 10.09 10.15 -3.61
C LEU A 76 11.29 9.80 -2.72
N GLU A 77 11.66 10.68 -1.79
CA GLU A 77 12.76 10.44 -0.85
C GLU A 77 12.49 9.27 0.12
N PHE A 78 11.23 8.96 0.44
CA PHE A 78 10.90 7.77 1.23
C PHE A 78 11.41 6.49 0.56
N PHE A 79 11.29 6.39 -0.76
CA PHE A 79 11.80 5.25 -1.53
C PHE A 79 13.32 5.31 -1.71
N ALA A 80 13.87 6.47 -2.04
CA ALA A 80 15.30 6.65 -2.25
C ALA A 80 16.12 6.32 -0.99
N ARG A 81 15.56 6.55 0.19
CA ARG A 81 16.17 6.23 1.49
C ARG A 81 15.84 4.81 1.98
N GLY A 82 15.05 4.05 1.24
CA GLY A 82 14.66 2.70 1.60
C GLY A 82 13.65 2.60 2.76
N ALA A 83 12.98 3.70 3.13
CA ALA A 83 11.94 3.69 4.15
C ALA A 83 10.69 2.97 3.67
N PHE A 84 10.35 3.11 2.39
CA PHE A 84 9.26 2.38 1.74
C PHE A 84 9.78 1.53 0.59
N LEU A 85 9.15 0.38 0.40
CA LEU A 85 9.42 -0.52 -0.72
C LEU A 85 8.30 -0.37 -1.77
N LEU A 86 8.69 -0.32 -3.03
CA LEU A 86 7.77 -0.24 -4.15
C LEU A 86 7.64 -1.60 -4.82
N ALA A 87 6.45 -2.18 -4.76
CA ALA A 87 6.15 -3.44 -5.44
C ALA A 87 5.79 -3.16 -6.90
N PRO A 88 6.48 -3.76 -7.87
CA PRO A 88 6.18 -3.57 -9.27
C PRO A 88 4.92 -4.32 -9.68
N SER A 89 4.20 -3.77 -10.67
CA SER A 89 3.08 -4.46 -11.30
C SER A 89 3.57 -5.59 -12.21
N SER A 90 2.78 -6.65 -12.30
CA SER A 90 2.98 -7.77 -13.19
C SER A 90 1.68 -8.11 -13.95
N GLN A 91 1.79 -8.88 -15.02
CA GLN A 91 0.58 -9.37 -15.70
C GLN A 91 -0.30 -10.23 -14.78
N ALA A 92 0.29 -10.98 -13.85
CA ALA A 92 -0.45 -11.78 -12.89
C ALA A 92 -1.19 -10.91 -11.88
N SER A 93 -0.51 -9.90 -11.31
CA SER A 93 -1.14 -8.95 -10.38
C SER A 93 -2.26 -8.16 -11.07
N LEU A 94 -2.08 -7.72 -12.33
CA LEU A 94 -3.12 -7.01 -13.07
C LEU A 94 -4.35 -7.88 -13.38
N ARG A 95 -4.16 -9.17 -13.66
CA ARG A 95 -5.31 -10.09 -13.77
C ARG A 95 -6.06 -10.21 -12.46
N ARG A 96 -5.33 -10.28 -11.33
CA ARG A 96 -5.97 -10.33 -10.01
C ARG A 96 -6.72 -9.04 -9.69
N VAL A 97 -6.13 -7.89 -9.99
CA VAL A 97 -6.77 -6.56 -9.85
C VAL A 97 -8.10 -6.50 -10.60
N SER A 98 -8.15 -6.98 -11.85
CA SER A 98 -9.39 -7.02 -12.63
C SER A 98 -10.50 -7.82 -11.93
N VAL A 99 -10.15 -8.98 -11.37
CA VAL A 99 -11.10 -9.81 -10.62
C VAL A 99 -11.59 -9.14 -9.35
N LEU A 100 -10.68 -8.44 -8.63
CA LEU A 100 -11.04 -7.71 -7.41
C LEU A 100 -11.97 -6.53 -7.71
N MET A 101 -11.66 -5.71 -8.72
CA MET A 101 -12.50 -4.58 -9.11
C MET A 101 -13.89 -5.03 -9.58
N GLU A 102 -14.00 -6.13 -10.31
CA GLU A 102 -15.29 -6.70 -10.68
C GLU A 102 -16.07 -7.16 -9.44
N ARG A 103 -15.40 -7.88 -8.53
CA ARG A 103 -16.03 -8.37 -7.30
C ARG A 103 -16.59 -7.25 -6.43
N TYR A 104 -15.79 -6.18 -6.26
CA TYR A 104 -16.13 -5.03 -5.43
C TYR A 104 -16.77 -3.88 -6.21
N ARG A 105 -17.31 -4.13 -7.42
CA ARG A 105 -17.88 -3.07 -8.28
C ARG A 105 -19.00 -2.25 -7.63
N ASN A 106 -19.67 -2.81 -6.62
CA ASN A 106 -20.72 -2.12 -5.85
C ASN A 106 -20.18 -1.49 -4.55
N VAL A 107 -18.94 -1.71 -4.24
CA VAL A 107 -18.17 -1.01 -3.20
C VAL A 107 -17.14 -0.21 -3.98
N PRO A 108 -16.99 1.11 -3.75
CA PRO A 108 -16.09 1.91 -4.58
C PRO A 108 -14.62 1.50 -4.36
N MET A 109 -14.20 0.41 -4.99
CA MET A 109 -12.80 -0.01 -5.07
C MET A 109 -12.19 0.61 -6.32
N ASP A 110 -11.23 1.48 -6.13
CA ASP A 110 -10.45 2.00 -7.25
C ASP A 110 -9.26 1.09 -7.61
N PHE A 111 -8.48 1.51 -8.60
CA PHE A 111 -7.33 0.72 -9.06
C PHE A 111 -6.22 0.64 -8.01
N ALA A 112 -5.94 1.73 -7.28
CA ALA A 112 -4.93 1.74 -6.23
C ALA A 112 -5.28 0.78 -5.10
N ASP A 113 -6.54 0.83 -4.61
CA ASP A 113 -7.06 -0.12 -3.62
C ASP A 113 -6.90 -1.57 -4.07
N ALA A 114 -7.32 -1.85 -5.31
CA ALA A 114 -7.26 -3.20 -5.86
C ALA A 114 -5.81 -3.71 -5.96
N THR A 115 -4.85 -2.85 -6.31
CA THR A 115 -3.43 -3.22 -6.34
C THR A 115 -2.88 -3.52 -4.95
N LEU A 116 -3.31 -2.76 -3.92
CA LEU A 116 -2.91 -3.04 -2.54
C LEU A 116 -3.50 -4.34 -2.01
N VAL A 117 -4.78 -4.62 -2.28
CA VAL A 117 -5.40 -5.90 -1.89
C VAL A 117 -4.69 -7.06 -2.57
N ALA A 118 -4.40 -6.97 -3.87
CA ALA A 118 -3.65 -8.00 -4.59
C ALA A 118 -2.24 -8.21 -4.02
N LEU A 119 -1.55 -7.12 -3.66
CA LEU A 119 -0.23 -7.19 -3.01
C LEU A 119 -0.31 -7.84 -1.64
N GLY A 120 -1.32 -7.52 -0.84
CA GLY A 120 -1.55 -8.16 0.46
C GLY A 120 -1.78 -9.67 0.34
N GLU A 121 -2.50 -10.11 -0.69
CA GLU A 121 -2.67 -11.53 -0.99
C GLU A 121 -1.34 -12.21 -1.37
N GLU A 122 -0.50 -11.54 -2.16
CA GLU A 122 0.80 -12.04 -2.60
C GLU A 122 1.80 -12.15 -1.43
N LEU A 123 1.84 -11.14 -0.57
CA LEU A 123 2.72 -11.08 0.60
C LEU A 123 2.16 -11.82 1.83
N HIS A 124 0.92 -12.30 1.77
CA HIS A 124 0.21 -12.89 2.90
C HIS A 124 0.11 -11.97 4.13
N THR A 125 0.02 -10.65 3.90
CA THR A 125 -0.15 -9.64 4.93
C THR A 125 -1.53 -9.00 4.88
N ASP A 126 -2.13 -8.78 6.03
CA ASP A 126 -3.44 -8.16 6.19
C ASP A 126 -3.37 -6.80 6.92
N ALA A 127 -2.18 -6.36 7.33
CA ALA A 127 -2.01 -5.05 7.94
C ALA A 127 -1.96 -3.97 6.87
N VAL A 128 -2.81 -2.95 6.97
CA VAL A 128 -2.87 -1.83 6.04
C VAL A 128 -2.85 -0.49 6.77
N PHE A 129 -1.93 0.36 6.36
CA PHE A 129 -1.81 1.74 6.80
C PHE A 129 -2.68 2.61 5.91
N THR A 130 -3.88 2.91 6.38
CA THR A 130 -4.91 3.63 5.62
C THR A 130 -5.70 4.58 6.49
N LEU A 131 -6.21 5.63 5.88
CA LEU A 131 -7.21 6.51 6.46
C LEU A 131 -8.61 6.23 5.91
N ASP A 132 -8.74 5.38 4.88
CA ASP A 132 -10.03 4.91 4.36
C ASP A 132 -10.51 3.66 5.10
N HIS A 133 -10.99 3.86 6.31
CA HIS A 133 -11.55 2.77 7.09
C HIS A 133 -12.83 2.18 6.48
N ARG A 134 -13.57 2.96 5.68
CA ARG A 134 -14.81 2.50 5.06
C ARG A 134 -14.54 1.49 3.95
N GLY A 135 -13.62 1.79 3.03
CA GLY A 135 -13.24 0.91 1.93
C GLY A 135 -12.58 -0.36 2.44
N PHE A 136 -11.49 -0.22 3.19
CA PHE A 136 -10.73 -1.38 3.67
C PHE A 136 -11.47 -2.26 4.68
N SER A 137 -12.48 -1.74 5.41
CA SER A 137 -13.37 -2.58 6.21
C SER A 137 -14.24 -3.54 5.39
N ALA A 138 -14.50 -3.21 4.12
CA ALA A 138 -15.29 -4.04 3.22
C ALA A 138 -14.45 -5.09 2.49
N TYR A 139 -13.17 -4.81 2.21
CA TYR A 139 -12.30 -5.71 1.47
C TYR A 139 -11.88 -6.92 2.32
N ARG A 140 -11.51 -8.01 1.67
CA ARG A 140 -11.08 -9.25 2.34
C ARG A 140 -9.86 -9.83 1.63
N LEU A 141 -8.83 -10.12 2.40
CA LEU A 141 -7.66 -10.87 1.95
C LEU A 141 -8.09 -12.30 1.60
N ASN A 142 -7.74 -12.76 0.39
CA ASN A 142 -8.14 -14.08 -0.10
C ASN A 142 -9.64 -14.37 0.10
N GLN A 143 -10.50 -13.34 -0.01
CA GLN A 143 -11.96 -13.41 0.09
C GLN A 143 -12.50 -13.80 1.49
N ARG A 144 -11.68 -13.89 2.51
CA ARG A 144 -12.06 -14.38 3.84
C ARG A 144 -11.62 -13.48 4.99
N LYS A 145 -10.33 -13.13 5.03
CA LYS A 145 -9.75 -12.44 6.19
C LYS A 145 -9.94 -10.91 6.07
N PRO A 146 -10.47 -10.25 7.11
CA PRO A 146 -10.52 -8.79 7.14
C PRO A 146 -9.11 -8.19 7.22
N PHE A 147 -8.94 -6.97 6.74
CA PHE A 147 -7.73 -6.20 6.95
C PHE A 147 -7.67 -5.62 8.37
N GLN A 148 -6.46 -5.55 8.91
CA GLN A 148 -6.16 -4.84 10.16
C GLN A 148 -5.76 -3.41 9.79
N LEU A 149 -6.62 -2.45 10.15
CA LEU A 149 -6.43 -1.05 9.77
C LEU A 149 -5.55 -0.34 10.79
N VAL A 150 -4.59 0.44 10.32
CA VAL A 150 -3.66 1.25 11.11
C VAL A 150 -3.66 2.67 10.53
N PRO A 151 -3.78 3.75 11.30
CA PRO A 151 -4.13 3.86 12.72
C PRO A 151 -5.55 3.50 13.03
#